data_12659ba572c796ebd49f5cc4502928c1
#
_entry.id   12659ba572c796ebd49f5cc4502928c1
#
_cell.length_a   1.000
_cell.length_b   1.000
_cell.length_c   1.000
_cell.angle_alpha   90.00
_cell.angle_beta   90.00
_cell.angle_gamma   90.00
#
_symmetry.space_group_name_H-M   'P 1'
#
loop_
_entity.id
_entity.type
_entity.pdbx_description
1 polymer ?
#
loop_
_entity_poly.entity_id
_entity_poly.type
_entity_poly.pdbx_seq_one_letter_code
_entity_poly.pdbx_strand_id
1 'polypeptide(L)'
;LNDFVSSPEGLEEDYLKFNSYDPLVSYQLGFHAEYTTSRKILEAVADLAHKYKAPVFTHNSETKGETEGCLERYGMTPTAFLDSLGMFEYGGGGYHCVHITDEDMDIFKKHDMTIVTNPGSNVKLASGIPRLNRMLEKGVRLAIGTDGPASNNCLDMFREMFLVTGLTKLRENDASAMPAEEVLKMACVGGAYAMGLTDCDCIQKGKLADLVLIDLHQPNMQPVNNIVKNLVYSGSKQNVKLVMIDGTVRYEDGTFFIGEDPEEVYRRANAIIERMRQEA
;
A
#
# COMPACT_ATOMS: atom_id res chain seq x y z
N LEU A 1 16.90 17.65 -6.24
CA LEU A 1 15.71 16.96 -5.73
C LEU A 1 14.38 17.52 -6.28
N ASN A 2 14.41 18.68 -6.94
CA ASN A 2 13.21 19.34 -7.44
C ASN A 2 12.71 18.82 -8.80
N ASP A 3 13.44 17.94 -9.46
CA ASP A 3 13.15 17.50 -10.83
C ASP A 3 12.19 16.28 -10.90
N PHE A 4 11.77 15.74 -9.77
CA PHE A 4 10.84 14.60 -9.70
C PHE A 4 9.41 14.96 -9.27
N VAL A 5 9.13 16.23 -9.00
CA VAL A 5 7.79 16.67 -8.64
C VAL A 5 7.06 16.99 -9.93
N SER A 6 6.13 16.13 -10.34
CA SER A 6 5.13 16.49 -11.33
C SER A 6 4.50 17.81 -10.91
N SER A 7 4.40 18.76 -11.82
CA SER A 7 3.66 20.00 -11.52
C SER A 7 2.20 19.66 -11.21
N PRO A 8 1.46 20.48 -10.47
CA PRO A 8 0.03 20.24 -10.27
C PRO A 8 -0.74 20.06 -11.59
N GLU A 9 -0.32 20.78 -12.64
CA GLU A 9 -0.89 20.65 -13.98
C GLU A 9 -0.59 19.26 -14.59
N GLY A 10 0.64 18.75 -14.47
CA GLY A 10 1.00 17.40 -14.91
C GLY A 10 0.26 16.32 -14.12
N LEU A 11 0.07 16.52 -12.82
CA LEU A 11 -0.72 15.61 -11.98
C LEU A 11 -2.20 15.56 -12.45
N GLU A 12 -2.76 16.71 -12.80
CA GLU A 12 -4.12 16.81 -13.33
C GLU A 12 -4.25 16.13 -14.71
N GLU A 13 -3.30 16.37 -15.61
CA GLU A 13 -3.26 15.72 -16.92
C GLU A 13 -3.18 14.20 -16.81
N ASP A 14 -2.31 13.68 -15.94
CA ASP A 14 -2.18 12.25 -15.70
C ASP A 14 -3.46 11.66 -15.06
N TYR A 15 -4.08 12.37 -14.12
CA TYR A 15 -5.34 11.95 -13.49
C TYR A 15 -6.45 11.76 -14.54
N LEU A 16 -6.62 12.73 -15.43
CA LEU A 16 -7.64 12.68 -16.48
C LEU A 16 -7.32 11.59 -17.53
N LYS A 17 -6.06 11.52 -17.95
CA LYS A 17 -5.59 10.59 -18.97
C LYS A 17 -5.73 9.14 -18.52
N PHE A 18 -5.19 8.80 -17.36
CA PHE A 18 -5.11 7.40 -16.95
C PHE A 18 -6.44 6.86 -16.40
N ASN A 19 -7.31 7.70 -15.85
CA ASN A 19 -8.66 7.29 -15.46
C ASN A 19 -9.63 7.10 -16.65
N SER A 20 -9.17 7.43 -17.88
CA SER A 20 -9.92 7.18 -19.11
C SER A 20 -9.20 6.26 -20.10
N TYR A 21 -8.04 5.70 -19.72
CA TYR A 21 -7.15 4.96 -20.62
C TYR A 21 -7.62 3.52 -20.86
N ASP A 22 -7.88 2.77 -19.81
CA ASP A 22 -8.26 1.35 -19.87
C ASP A 22 -9.03 0.97 -18.59
N PRO A 23 -10.05 0.09 -18.65
CA PRO A 23 -10.79 -0.34 -17.46
C PRO A 23 -9.95 -0.96 -16.35
N LEU A 24 -8.77 -1.51 -16.67
CA LEU A 24 -7.83 -2.08 -15.68
C LEU A 24 -6.84 -1.05 -15.13
N VAL A 25 -6.92 0.22 -15.55
CA VAL A 25 -6.03 1.29 -15.11
C VAL A 25 -6.84 2.35 -14.36
N SER A 26 -6.43 2.63 -13.13
CA SER A 26 -6.96 3.75 -12.35
C SER A 26 -5.80 4.58 -11.80
N TYR A 27 -6.03 5.87 -11.64
CA TYR A 27 -5.05 6.81 -11.13
C TYR A 27 -5.64 7.59 -9.96
N GLN A 28 -4.95 7.58 -8.84
CA GLN A 28 -5.33 8.34 -7.65
C GLN A 28 -4.43 9.56 -7.50
N LEU A 29 -4.97 10.66 -6.99
CA LEU A 29 -4.16 11.83 -6.66
C LEU A 29 -3.19 11.50 -5.53
N GLY A 30 -2.00 12.07 -5.58
CA GLY A 30 -1.00 11.86 -4.54
C GLY A 30 0.24 12.72 -4.73
N PHE A 31 1.08 12.70 -3.72
CA PHE A 31 2.41 13.30 -3.70
C PHE A 31 3.29 12.43 -2.78
N HIS A 32 4.61 12.62 -2.83
CA HIS A 32 5.51 11.74 -2.09
C HIS A 32 5.29 11.85 -0.58
N ALA A 33 5.60 12.99 0.04
CA ALA A 33 5.44 13.22 1.47
C ALA A 33 5.37 14.72 1.78
N GLU A 34 4.89 15.10 2.96
CA GLU A 34 4.78 16.49 3.38
C GLU A 34 6.13 17.21 3.30
N TYR A 35 7.21 16.61 3.81
CA TYR A 35 8.53 17.22 3.89
C TYR A 35 9.30 17.34 2.57
N THR A 36 8.86 16.63 1.54
CA THR A 36 9.44 16.69 0.18
C THR A 36 8.66 17.60 -0.76
N THR A 37 7.54 18.14 -0.32
CA THR A 37 6.60 18.89 -1.15
C THR A 37 6.36 20.27 -0.57
N SER A 38 6.47 21.33 -1.39
CA SER A 38 6.23 22.69 -0.91
C SER A 38 4.75 22.90 -0.57
N ARG A 39 4.47 23.78 0.40
CA ARG A 39 3.11 24.13 0.79
C ARG A 39 2.23 24.54 -0.39
N LYS A 40 2.80 25.31 -1.33
CA LYS A 40 2.07 25.74 -2.55
C LYS A 40 1.60 24.56 -3.40
N ILE A 41 2.42 23.52 -3.53
CA ILE A 41 2.05 22.30 -4.27
C ILE A 41 1.01 21.51 -3.47
N LEU A 42 1.16 21.40 -2.14
CA LEU A 42 0.17 20.73 -1.30
C LEU A 42 -1.21 21.38 -1.38
N GLU A 43 -1.27 22.71 -1.35
CA GLU A 43 -2.52 23.47 -1.54
C GLU A 43 -3.14 23.19 -2.93
N ALA A 44 -2.32 23.15 -3.99
CA ALA A 44 -2.81 22.83 -5.34
C ALA A 44 -3.31 21.37 -5.47
N VAL A 45 -2.68 20.41 -4.79
CA VAL A 45 -3.18 19.01 -4.73
C VAL A 45 -4.52 18.95 -4.00
N ALA A 46 -4.68 19.70 -2.90
CA ALA A 46 -5.96 19.81 -2.20
C ALA A 46 -7.05 20.40 -3.10
N ASP A 47 -6.72 21.45 -3.87
CA ASP A 47 -7.65 22.04 -4.85
C ASP A 47 -8.08 21.03 -5.92
N LEU A 48 -7.15 20.19 -6.41
CA LEU A 48 -7.47 19.10 -7.35
C LEU A 48 -8.37 18.04 -6.70
N ALA A 49 -8.10 17.66 -5.44
CA ALA A 49 -8.95 16.75 -4.70
C ALA A 49 -10.39 17.27 -4.59
N HIS A 50 -10.56 18.54 -4.29
CA HIS A 50 -11.88 19.22 -4.26
C HIS A 50 -12.53 19.28 -5.65
N LYS A 51 -11.77 19.65 -6.68
CA LYS A 51 -12.24 19.78 -8.06
C LYS A 51 -12.82 18.47 -8.59
N TYR A 52 -12.12 17.35 -8.34
CA TYR A 52 -12.50 16.03 -8.85
C TYR A 52 -13.22 15.16 -7.84
N LYS A 53 -13.39 15.62 -6.59
CA LYS A 53 -13.90 14.83 -5.47
C LYS A 53 -13.15 13.51 -5.33
N ALA A 54 -11.82 13.61 -5.43
CA ALA A 54 -10.92 12.46 -5.51
C ALA A 54 -10.16 12.23 -4.20
N PRO A 55 -9.91 10.96 -3.83
CA PRO A 55 -9.07 10.62 -2.69
C PRO A 55 -7.60 10.99 -2.95
N VAL A 56 -6.85 11.26 -1.88
CA VAL A 56 -5.42 11.57 -1.94
C VAL A 56 -4.63 10.59 -1.10
N PHE A 57 -3.55 10.05 -1.67
CA PHE A 57 -2.62 9.14 -0.98
C PHE A 57 -1.23 9.74 -0.89
N THR A 58 -0.55 9.56 0.26
CA THR A 58 0.82 10.04 0.49
C THR A 58 1.53 9.20 1.55
N HIS A 59 2.86 9.18 1.57
CA HIS A 59 3.60 8.71 2.73
C HIS A 59 3.30 9.64 3.91
N ASN A 60 3.05 9.06 5.07
CA ASN A 60 2.58 9.85 6.21
C ASN A 60 3.18 9.31 7.50
N SER A 61 3.92 10.17 8.18
CA SER A 61 4.49 9.89 9.50
C SER A 61 5.28 8.57 9.54
N GLU A 62 6.08 8.32 8.49
CA GLU A 62 6.90 7.12 8.40
C GLU A 62 8.02 7.13 9.41
N THR A 63 8.72 8.26 9.57
CA THR A 63 9.86 8.41 10.46
C THR A 63 9.61 9.46 11.54
N LYS A 64 10.36 9.36 12.65
CA LYS A 64 10.34 10.39 13.71
C LYS A 64 10.79 11.75 13.17
N GLY A 65 11.81 11.76 12.31
CA GLY A 65 12.32 13.02 11.74
C GLY A 65 11.29 13.73 10.88
N GLU A 66 10.46 13.01 10.14
CA GLU A 66 9.32 13.58 9.41
C GLU A 66 8.34 14.25 10.36
N THR A 67 7.91 13.54 11.40
CA THR A 67 6.92 14.03 12.36
C THR A 67 7.45 15.23 13.15
N GLU A 68 8.68 15.13 13.69
CA GLU A 68 9.33 16.21 14.42
C GLU A 68 9.54 17.44 13.54
N GLY A 69 10.02 17.27 12.31
CA GLY A 69 10.22 18.37 11.37
C GLY A 69 8.90 19.05 10.95
N CYS A 70 7.79 18.32 10.83
CA CYS A 70 6.49 18.92 10.57
C CYS A 70 5.98 19.74 11.77
N LEU A 71 6.18 19.20 12.99
CA LEU A 71 5.87 19.93 14.23
C LEU A 71 6.67 21.23 14.33
N GLU A 72 7.95 21.22 13.98
CA GLU A 72 8.79 22.44 13.98
C GLU A 72 8.32 23.46 12.93
N ARG A 73 7.95 23.02 11.73
CA ARG A 73 7.52 23.91 10.63
C ARG A 73 6.13 24.48 10.84
N TYR A 74 5.18 23.67 11.30
CA TYR A 74 3.76 24.00 11.28
C TYR A 74 3.05 23.88 12.63
N GLY A 75 3.71 23.39 13.66
CA GLY A 75 3.10 23.13 14.97
C GLY A 75 2.07 21.99 14.96
N MET A 76 2.08 21.13 13.93
CA MET A 76 1.13 20.08 13.69
C MET A 76 1.85 18.79 13.26
N THR A 77 1.19 17.63 13.44
CA THR A 77 1.63 16.39 12.82
C THR A 77 1.41 16.44 11.30
N PRO A 78 2.10 15.61 10.49
CA PRO A 78 1.86 15.56 9.04
C PRO A 78 0.39 15.36 8.68
N THR A 79 -0.30 14.42 9.35
CA THR A 79 -1.73 14.16 9.14
C THR A 79 -2.58 15.40 9.45
N ALA A 80 -2.39 16.03 10.61
CA ALA A 80 -3.17 17.20 11.02
C ALA A 80 -2.90 18.41 10.11
N PHE A 81 -1.66 18.62 9.68
CA PHE A 81 -1.30 19.68 8.75
C PHE A 81 -2.00 19.50 7.39
N LEU A 82 -1.94 18.29 6.82
CA LEU A 82 -2.59 17.98 5.55
C LEU A 82 -4.13 18.08 5.64
N ASP A 83 -4.74 17.63 6.75
CA ASP A 83 -6.18 17.81 7.02
C ASP A 83 -6.54 19.28 7.08
N SER A 84 -5.69 20.14 7.67
CA SER A 84 -5.92 21.58 7.74
C SER A 84 -5.96 22.29 6.38
N LEU A 85 -5.38 21.66 5.34
CA LEU A 85 -5.46 22.14 3.95
C LEU A 85 -6.72 21.62 3.21
N GLY A 86 -7.56 20.81 3.87
CA GLY A 86 -8.72 20.16 3.24
C GLY A 86 -8.35 18.98 2.35
N MET A 87 -7.12 18.43 2.46
CA MET A 87 -6.58 17.40 1.58
C MET A 87 -7.43 16.14 1.55
N PHE A 88 -8.06 15.77 2.67
CA PHE A 88 -8.73 14.49 2.86
C PHE A 88 -10.25 14.54 2.85
N GLU A 89 -10.85 15.65 2.39
CA GLU A 89 -12.30 15.81 2.35
C GLU A 89 -13.02 14.68 1.60
N TYR A 90 -12.38 14.10 0.60
CA TYR A 90 -12.90 13.01 -0.22
C TYR A 90 -12.20 11.66 0.05
N GLY A 91 -11.62 11.49 1.24
CA GLY A 91 -10.94 10.28 1.64
C GLY A 91 -9.49 10.19 1.14
N GLY A 92 -8.99 8.98 1.03
CA GLY A 92 -7.62 8.71 0.64
C GLY A 92 -6.90 7.80 1.61
N GLY A 93 -5.61 8.06 1.81
CA GLY A 93 -4.85 7.23 2.75
C GLY A 93 -3.44 7.70 3.03
N GLY A 94 -2.84 7.03 3.99
CA GLY A 94 -1.43 7.21 4.34
C GLY A 94 -0.67 5.90 4.22
N TYR A 95 0.49 5.97 3.59
CA TYR A 95 1.43 4.85 3.59
C TYR A 95 2.28 4.88 4.87
N HIS A 96 2.66 3.72 5.39
CA HIS A 96 3.43 3.47 6.61
C HIS A 96 2.72 3.85 7.91
N CYS A 97 2.46 5.11 8.18
CA CYS A 97 1.78 5.63 9.36
C CYS A 97 2.37 5.12 10.70
N VAL A 98 3.72 5.00 10.76
CA VAL A 98 4.42 4.39 11.90
C VAL A 98 4.30 5.24 13.15
N HIS A 99 4.41 6.56 13.00
CA HIS A 99 4.50 7.53 14.10
C HIS A 99 3.27 8.43 14.26
N ILE A 100 2.10 8.01 13.76
CA ILE A 100 0.85 8.77 13.93
C ILE A 100 0.37 8.75 15.38
N THR A 101 -0.29 9.82 15.79
CA THR A 101 -0.90 9.98 17.11
C THR A 101 -2.31 9.38 17.17
N ASP A 102 -2.94 9.39 18.34
CA ASP A 102 -4.35 8.98 18.48
C ASP A 102 -5.28 9.99 17.80
N GLU A 103 -4.92 11.27 17.84
CA GLU A 103 -5.64 12.35 17.17
C GLU A 103 -5.54 12.22 15.64
N ASP A 104 -4.38 11.82 15.11
CA ASP A 104 -4.24 11.51 13.69
C ASP A 104 -5.14 10.34 13.27
N MET A 105 -5.23 9.29 14.09
CA MET A 105 -6.15 8.16 13.83
C MET A 105 -7.61 8.61 13.80
N ASP A 106 -8.00 9.60 14.62
CA ASP A 106 -9.35 10.18 14.60
C ASP A 106 -9.61 10.95 13.29
N ILE A 107 -8.59 11.61 12.72
CA ILE A 107 -8.67 12.23 11.38
C ILE A 107 -8.86 11.15 10.30
N PHE A 108 -8.07 10.07 10.33
CA PHE A 108 -8.24 8.94 9.42
C PHE A 108 -9.66 8.37 9.48
N LYS A 109 -10.19 8.20 10.68
CA LYS A 109 -11.56 7.71 10.89
C LYS A 109 -12.62 8.71 10.37
N LYS A 110 -12.45 10.00 10.67
CA LYS A 110 -13.37 11.08 10.26
C LYS A 110 -13.57 11.10 8.75
N HIS A 111 -12.48 10.97 7.98
CA HIS A 111 -12.49 11.07 6.52
C HIS A 111 -12.57 9.71 5.82
N ASP A 112 -12.84 8.62 6.55
CA ASP A 112 -12.91 7.25 6.00
C ASP A 112 -11.65 6.83 5.22
N MET A 113 -10.49 7.30 5.67
CA MET A 113 -9.19 7.04 5.06
C MET A 113 -8.66 5.64 5.39
N THR A 114 -7.75 5.14 4.56
CA THR A 114 -7.09 3.85 4.74
C THR A 114 -5.61 4.04 5.11
N ILE A 115 -5.14 3.33 6.11
CA ILE A 115 -3.71 3.19 6.39
C ILE A 115 -3.19 1.96 5.67
N VAL A 116 -2.18 2.14 4.82
CA VAL A 116 -1.49 1.07 4.10
C VAL A 116 -0.14 0.83 4.78
N THR A 117 -0.03 -0.21 5.59
CA THR A 117 1.24 -0.54 6.24
C THR A 117 2.17 -1.30 5.29
N ASN A 118 3.46 -0.95 5.31
CA ASN A 118 4.50 -1.54 4.45
C ASN A 118 5.58 -2.20 5.32
N PRO A 119 5.29 -3.34 5.98
CA PRO A 119 6.13 -3.85 7.06
C PRO A 119 7.54 -4.26 6.59
N GLY A 120 7.70 -4.79 5.38
CA GLY A 120 9.01 -5.13 4.83
C GLY A 120 9.91 -3.91 4.64
N SER A 121 9.36 -2.81 4.14
CA SER A 121 10.05 -1.52 4.03
C SER A 121 10.35 -0.94 5.41
N ASN A 122 9.38 -0.89 6.31
CA ASN A 122 9.55 -0.39 7.66
C ASN A 122 10.70 -1.07 8.42
N VAL A 123 10.84 -2.40 8.24
CA VAL A 123 11.94 -3.17 8.83
C VAL A 123 13.27 -2.84 8.16
N LYS A 124 13.31 -2.81 6.83
CA LYS A 124 14.55 -2.58 6.07
C LYS A 124 15.12 -1.18 6.32
N LEU A 125 14.26 -0.18 6.37
CA LEU A 125 14.64 1.23 6.56
C LEU A 125 14.69 1.64 8.04
N ALA A 126 14.35 0.72 8.96
CA ALA A 126 14.28 0.97 10.41
C ALA A 126 13.30 2.09 10.77
N SER A 127 12.22 2.27 10.01
CA SER A 127 11.20 3.29 10.25
C SER A 127 10.44 3.02 11.55
N GLY A 128 10.24 1.75 11.90
CA GLY A 128 9.61 1.32 13.15
C GLY A 128 8.44 0.36 12.93
N ILE A 129 7.69 0.09 14.01
CA ILE A 129 6.51 -0.76 14.00
C ILE A 129 5.29 0.09 14.32
N PRO A 130 4.30 0.23 13.40
CA PRO A 130 3.09 1.00 13.64
C PRO A 130 2.17 0.36 14.71
N ARG A 131 1.30 1.17 15.33
CA ARG A 131 0.36 0.73 16.37
C ARG A 131 -0.93 0.13 15.75
N LEU A 132 -0.80 -0.93 14.95
CA LEU A 132 -1.89 -1.47 14.14
C LEU A 132 -3.11 -1.90 14.97
N ASN A 133 -2.90 -2.55 16.13
CA ASN A 133 -4.01 -2.90 17.03
C ASN A 133 -4.78 -1.66 17.48
N ARG A 134 -4.06 -0.60 17.87
CA ARG A 134 -4.69 0.66 18.30
C ARG A 134 -5.49 1.31 17.17
N MET A 135 -4.99 1.24 15.94
CA MET A 135 -5.71 1.74 14.76
C MET A 135 -6.99 0.97 14.52
N LEU A 136 -6.97 -0.38 14.65
CA LEU A 136 -8.17 -1.22 14.55
C LEU A 136 -9.18 -0.90 15.66
N GLU A 137 -8.73 -0.74 16.90
CA GLU A 137 -9.59 -0.35 18.03
C GLU A 137 -10.32 0.97 17.77
N LYS A 138 -9.65 1.93 17.16
CA LYS A 138 -10.24 3.21 16.73
C LYS A 138 -11.12 3.08 15.49
N GLY A 139 -11.17 1.91 14.87
CA GLY A 139 -11.97 1.64 13.67
C GLY A 139 -11.41 2.28 12.41
N VAL A 140 -10.09 2.48 12.36
CA VAL A 140 -9.38 2.89 11.15
C VAL A 140 -9.24 1.70 10.22
N ARG A 141 -9.47 1.89 8.93
CA ARG A 141 -9.29 0.84 7.92
C ARG A 141 -7.82 0.62 7.66
N LEU A 142 -7.41 -0.65 7.65
CA LEU A 142 -6.03 -1.05 7.38
C LEU A 142 -5.93 -1.87 6.09
N ALA A 143 -4.83 -1.66 5.38
CA ALA A 143 -4.39 -2.44 4.23
C ALA A 143 -2.90 -2.78 4.36
N ILE A 144 -2.43 -3.69 3.51
CA ILE A 144 -1.01 -4.09 3.45
C ILE A 144 -0.47 -3.73 2.07
N GLY A 145 0.67 -3.07 2.05
CA GLY A 145 1.47 -2.80 0.86
C GLY A 145 2.87 -3.39 0.97
N THR A 146 3.56 -3.45 -0.14
CA THR A 146 4.96 -3.92 -0.20
C THR A 146 5.96 -2.76 -0.22
N ASP A 147 5.50 -1.54 -0.53
CA ASP A 147 6.37 -0.45 -0.96
C ASP A 147 7.14 -0.79 -2.25
N GLY A 148 8.02 0.08 -2.71
CA GLY A 148 8.79 -0.12 -3.93
C GLY A 148 9.95 -1.12 -3.79
N PRO A 149 10.48 -1.63 -4.93
CA PRO A 149 11.61 -2.57 -4.93
C PRO A 149 12.87 -2.03 -4.26
N ALA A 150 13.09 -0.72 -4.30
CA ALA A 150 14.24 -0.09 -3.66
C ALA A 150 14.18 -0.15 -2.13
N SER A 151 12.98 -0.01 -1.56
CA SER A 151 12.75 0.00 -0.11
C SER A 151 12.55 -1.40 0.47
N ASN A 152 12.01 -2.35 -0.30
CA ASN A 152 11.67 -3.70 0.18
C ASN A 152 12.53 -4.81 -0.48
N ASN A 153 12.84 -4.74 -1.77
CA ASN A 153 13.45 -5.79 -2.59
C ASN A 153 12.57 -7.04 -2.85
N CYS A 154 11.61 -7.36 -1.99
CA CYS A 154 10.77 -8.54 -2.11
C CYS A 154 9.29 -8.14 -2.14
N LEU A 155 8.71 -8.07 -3.32
CA LEU A 155 7.29 -7.75 -3.50
C LEU A 155 6.46 -9.02 -3.34
N ASP A 156 6.32 -9.50 -2.10
CA ASP A 156 5.68 -10.78 -1.75
C ASP A 156 4.67 -10.56 -0.62
N MET A 157 3.38 -10.58 -0.95
CA MET A 157 2.30 -10.34 0.01
C MET A 157 2.25 -11.39 1.14
N PHE A 158 2.68 -12.64 0.91
CA PHE A 158 2.75 -13.62 2.00
C PHE A 158 3.78 -13.23 3.05
N ARG A 159 4.95 -12.74 2.61
CA ARG A 159 5.96 -12.19 3.51
C ARG A 159 5.45 -10.99 4.27
N GLU A 160 4.77 -10.06 3.60
CA GLU A 160 4.21 -8.87 4.25
C GLU A 160 3.13 -9.27 5.29
N MET A 161 2.24 -10.19 4.99
CA MET A 161 1.26 -10.70 5.93
C MET A 161 1.91 -11.30 7.19
N PHE A 162 2.96 -12.10 7.03
CA PHE A 162 3.71 -12.64 8.16
C PHE A 162 4.35 -11.54 9.00
N LEU A 163 4.97 -10.54 8.37
CA LEU A 163 5.59 -9.42 9.06
C LEU A 163 4.57 -8.57 9.83
N VAL A 164 3.40 -8.30 9.25
CA VAL A 164 2.31 -7.57 9.94
C VAL A 164 1.97 -8.24 11.27
N THR A 165 1.62 -9.53 11.23
CA THR A 165 1.24 -10.23 12.47
C THR A 165 2.41 -10.39 13.43
N GLY A 166 3.60 -10.76 12.95
CA GLY A 166 4.77 -11.00 13.79
C GLY A 166 5.27 -9.75 14.50
N LEU A 167 5.42 -8.65 13.77
CA LEU A 167 5.87 -7.38 14.34
C LEU A 167 4.85 -6.79 15.31
N THR A 168 3.55 -6.89 15.00
CA THR A 168 2.50 -6.42 15.92
C THR A 168 2.51 -7.21 17.24
N LYS A 169 2.62 -8.54 17.18
CA LYS A 169 2.74 -9.38 18.38
C LYS A 169 3.95 -8.99 19.25
N LEU A 170 5.10 -8.75 18.63
CA LEU A 170 6.30 -8.29 19.34
C LEU A 170 6.09 -6.91 19.99
N ARG A 171 5.48 -5.98 19.26
CA ARG A 171 5.19 -4.65 19.78
C ARG A 171 4.26 -4.69 20.98
N GLU A 172 3.16 -5.44 20.89
CA GLU A 172 2.14 -5.55 21.93
C GLU A 172 2.56 -6.48 23.08
N ASN A 173 3.64 -7.25 22.90
CA ASN A 173 4.04 -8.34 23.81
C ASN A 173 2.90 -9.33 24.08
N ASP A 174 2.09 -9.60 23.05
CA ASP A 174 0.91 -10.45 23.10
C ASP A 174 0.82 -11.33 21.85
N ALA A 175 0.90 -12.66 22.05
CA ALA A 175 0.81 -13.63 20.94
C ALA A 175 -0.58 -13.70 20.29
N SER A 176 -1.62 -13.17 20.92
CA SER A 176 -2.98 -13.10 20.37
C SER A 176 -3.22 -11.84 19.52
N ALA A 177 -2.35 -10.84 19.61
CA ALA A 177 -2.45 -9.61 18.83
C ALA A 177 -2.43 -9.90 17.33
N MET A 178 -3.16 -9.12 16.53
CA MET A 178 -3.23 -9.17 15.08
C MET A 178 -3.41 -10.62 14.54
N PRO A 179 -4.58 -11.23 14.72
CA PRO A 179 -4.87 -12.60 14.29
C PRO A 179 -4.81 -12.74 12.76
N ALA A 180 -4.54 -13.96 12.29
CA ALA A 180 -4.36 -14.25 10.85
C ALA A 180 -5.56 -13.85 10.00
N GLU A 181 -6.76 -13.99 10.53
CA GLU A 181 -8.00 -13.61 9.86
C GLU A 181 -8.06 -12.11 9.57
N GLU A 182 -7.63 -11.27 10.51
CA GLU A 182 -7.57 -9.81 10.30
C GLU A 182 -6.47 -9.44 9.29
N VAL A 183 -5.31 -10.11 9.36
CA VAL A 183 -4.22 -9.89 8.42
C VAL A 183 -4.63 -10.23 6.97
N LEU A 184 -5.32 -11.36 6.76
CA LEU A 184 -5.82 -11.73 5.45
C LEU A 184 -6.86 -10.72 4.94
N LYS A 185 -7.73 -10.23 5.82
CA LYS A 185 -8.70 -9.18 5.48
C LYS A 185 -8.02 -7.88 5.08
N MET A 186 -6.95 -7.48 5.78
CA MET A 186 -6.14 -6.31 5.41
C MET A 186 -5.52 -6.47 4.02
N ALA A 187 -4.99 -7.65 3.69
CA ALA A 187 -4.35 -7.93 2.40
C ALA A 187 -5.33 -7.95 1.23
N CYS A 188 -6.55 -8.42 1.44
CA CYS A 188 -7.57 -8.55 0.38
C CYS A 188 -8.57 -7.38 0.40
N VAL A 189 -9.47 -7.37 1.35
CA VAL A 189 -10.57 -6.37 1.44
C VAL A 189 -10.01 -4.97 1.66
N GLY A 190 -9.06 -4.81 2.59
CA GLY A 190 -8.41 -3.53 2.88
C GLY A 190 -7.65 -3.00 1.66
N GLY A 191 -6.89 -3.85 0.98
CA GLY A 191 -6.17 -3.49 -0.25
C GLY A 191 -7.11 -3.06 -1.37
N ALA A 192 -8.16 -3.84 -1.64
CA ALA A 192 -9.17 -3.49 -2.65
C ALA A 192 -9.82 -2.14 -2.34
N TYR A 193 -10.15 -1.90 -1.08
CA TYR A 193 -10.75 -0.62 -0.66
C TYR A 193 -9.80 0.57 -0.82
N ALA A 194 -8.52 0.41 -0.44
CA ALA A 194 -7.50 1.44 -0.61
C ALA A 194 -7.32 1.83 -2.09
N MET A 195 -7.47 0.87 -3.00
CA MET A 195 -7.37 1.08 -4.43
C MET A 195 -8.68 1.56 -5.07
N GLY A 196 -9.78 1.66 -4.32
CA GLY A 196 -11.11 1.98 -4.86
C GLY A 196 -11.76 0.86 -5.67
N LEU A 197 -11.26 -0.38 -5.55
CA LEU A 197 -11.68 -1.56 -6.30
C LEU A 197 -12.69 -2.40 -5.50
N THR A 198 -13.85 -1.82 -5.19
CA THR A 198 -14.86 -2.48 -4.34
C THR A 198 -15.57 -3.65 -5.00
N ASP A 199 -15.37 -3.84 -6.32
CA ASP A 199 -15.98 -4.92 -7.08
C ASP A 199 -15.13 -6.19 -7.16
N CYS A 200 -13.93 -6.21 -6.56
CA CYS A 200 -13.04 -7.37 -6.47
C CYS A 200 -12.57 -7.70 -5.05
N ASP A 201 -13.22 -7.16 -4.02
CA ASP A 201 -12.86 -7.32 -2.62
C ASP A 201 -13.15 -8.70 -2.03
N CYS A 202 -14.05 -9.46 -2.65
CA CYS A 202 -14.44 -10.81 -2.19
C CYS A 202 -14.96 -11.69 -3.32
N ILE A 203 -14.98 -13.01 -3.08
CA ILE A 203 -15.55 -13.99 -4.00
C ILE A 203 -17.05 -14.03 -3.79
N GLN A 204 -17.80 -13.38 -4.67
CA GLN A 204 -19.26 -13.32 -4.64
C GLN A 204 -19.83 -13.19 -6.06
N LYS A 205 -21.02 -13.76 -6.30
CA LYS A 205 -21.72 -13.59 -7.58
C LYS A 205 -21.94 -12.10 -7.88
N GLY A 206 -21.51 -11.66 -9.05
CA GLY A 206 -21.63 -10.26 -9.52
C GLY A 206 -20.40 -9.41 -9.27
N LYS A 207 -19.39 -9.92 -8.55
CA LYS A 207 -18.06 -9.29 -8.42
C LYS A 207 -17.18 -9.64 -9.61
N LEU A 208 -16.14 -8.86 -9.83
CA LEU A 208 -15.09 -9.14 -10.80
C LEU A 208 -14.34 -10.43 -10.43
N ALA A 209 -13.88 -11.16 -11.43
CA ALA A 209 -13.15 -12.40 -11.22
C ALA A 209 -11.64 -12.13 -11.06
N ASP A 210 -11.27 -11.47 -9.96
CA ASP A 210 -9.91 -11.30 -9.48
C ASP A 210 -9.61 -12.40 -8.48
N LEU A 211 -8.90 -13.44 -8.91
CA LEU A 211 -8.73 -14.68 -8.17
C LEU A 211 -7.27 -15.09 -8.08
N VAL A 212 -6.86 -15.60 -6.93
CA VAL A 212 -5.58 -16.29 -6.76
C VAL A 212 -5.82 -17.71 -6.26
N LEU A 213 -5.33 -18.71 -7.00
CA LEU A 213 -5.39 -20.11 -6.61
C LEU A 213 -4.10 -20.50 -5.90
N ILE A 214 -4.21 -21.01 -4.69
CA ILE A 214 -3.08 -21.39 -3.83
C ILE A 214 -3.04 -22.91 -3.67
N ASP A 215 -1.86 -23.49 -3.94
CA ASP A 215 -1.60 -24.91 -3.73
C ASP A 215 -1.38 -25.20 -2.24
N LEU A 216 -2.32 -25.89 -1.64
CA LEU A 216 -2.22 -26.36 -0.25
C LEU A 216 -1.47 -27.69 -0.12
N HIS A 217 -1.17 -28.40 -1.23
CA HIS A 217 -0.48 -29.69 -1.23
C HIS A 217 1.03 -29.52 -1.37
N GLN A 218 1.61 -28.68 -0.53
CA GLN A 218 3.04 -28.39 -0.45
C GLN A 218 3.52 -28.59 0.99
N PRO A 219 4.81 -28.95 1.23
CA PRO A 219 5.32 -29.24 2.58
C PRO A 219 5.09 -28.11 3.60
N ASN A 220 5.24 -26.85 3.18
CA ASN A 220 5.02 -25.68 4.03
C ASN A 220 3.54 -25.46 4.40
N MET A 221 2.61 -26.03 3.63
CA MET A 221 1.17 -25.89 3.86
C MET A 221 0.56 -27.09 4.61
N GLN A 222 1.35 -28.11 4.95
CA GLN A 222 0.90 -29.31 5.64
C GLN A 222 1.37 -29.35 7.10
N PRO A 223 0.54 -29.93 8.00
CA PRO A 223 -0.86 -30.34 7.79
C PRO A 223 -1.80 -29.15 7.64
N VAL A 224 -2.87 -29.31 6.87
CA VAL A 224 -3.92 -28.31 6.76
C VAL A 224 -4.80 -28.38 8.02
N ASN A 225 -4.57 -27.48 8.96
CA ASN A 225 -5.36 -27.36 10.18
C ASN A 225 -6.34 -26.17 10.11
N ASN A 226 -5.82 -24.99 9.79
CA ASN A 226 -6.61 -23.78 9.57
C ASN A 226 -6.02 -23.07 8.34
N ILE A 227 -6.79 -23.01 7.26
CA ILE A 227 -6.34 -22.50 5.96
C ILE A 227 -5.84 -21.06 6.08
N VAL A 228 -6.55 -20.19 6.80
CA VAL A 228 -6.15 -18.78 6.96
C VAL A 228 -4.82 -18.67 7.70
N LYS A 229 -4.63 -19.45 8.77
CA LYS A 229 -3.34 -19.49 9.49
C LYS A 229 -2.24 -20.08 8.64
N ASN A 230 -2.50 -21.13 7.86
CA ASN A 230 -1.51 -21.67 6.93
C ASN A 230 -1.10 -20.61 5.90
N LEU A 231 -2.04 -19.88 5.32
CA LEU A 231 -1.74 -18.81 4.35
C LEU A 231 -0.86 -17.72 4.96
N VAL A 232 -1.20 -17.22 6.15
CA VAL A 232 -0.51 -16.08 6.78
C VAL A 232 0.83 -16.47 7.38
N TYR A 233 0.93 -17.65 8.03
CA TYR A 233 2.14 -18.05 8.76
C TYR A 233 3.11 -18.93 7.96
N SER A 234 2.62 -19.67 6.97
CA SER A 234 3.40 -20.66 6.24
C SER A 234 3.38 -20.46 4.72
N GLY A 235 2.42 -19.71 4.21
CA GLY A 235 2.27 -19.45 2.78
C GLY A 235 3.46 -18.67 2.20
N SER A 236 3.71 -18.88 0.92
CA SER A 236 4.71 -18.16 0.14
C SER A 236 4.24 -17.97 -1.31
N LYS A 237 4.88 -17.08 -2.06
CA LYS A 237 4.60 -16.90 -3.48
C LYS A 237 4.75 -18.19 -4.32
N GLN A 238 5.53 -19.17 -3.85
CA GLN A 238 5.70 -20.46 -4.52
C GLN A 238 4.43 -21.34 -4.46
N ASN A 239 3.51 -21.03 -3.54
CA ASN A 239 2.23 -21.74 -3.45
C ASN A 239 1.18 -21.20 -4.47
N VAL A 240 1.46 -20.09 -5.16
CA VAL A 240 0.56 -19.54 -6.18
C VAL A 240 0.57 -20.41 -7.42
N LYS A 241 -0.59 -20.93 -7.78
CA LYS A 241 -0.82 -21.75 -8.98
C LYS A 241 -1.38 -20.95 -10.13
N LEU A 242 -2.30 -20.04 -9.84
CA LEU A 242 -2.96 -19.23 -10.85
C LEU A 242 -3.26 -17.84 -10.31
N VAL A 243 -3.10 -16.84 -11.16
CA VAL A 243 -3.61 -15.48 -10.93
C VAL A 243 -4.51 -15.10 -12.09
N MET A 244 -5.73 -14.68 -11.77
CA MET A 244 -6.73 -14.19 -12.71
C MET A 244 -7.10 -12.75 -12.35
N ILE A 245 -7.21 -11.89 -13.34
CA ILE A 245 -7.64 -10.48 -13.20
C ILE A 245 -8.76 -10.25 -14.21
N ASP A 246 -9.90 -9.79 -13.72
CA ASP A 246 -11.12 -9.57 -14.52
C ASP A 246 -11.44 -10.76 -15.45
N GLY A 247 -11.39 -11.97 -14.89
CA GLY A 247 -11.66 -13.21 -15.62
C GLY A 247 -10.58 -13.66 -16.60
N THR A 248 -9.48 -12.90 -16.73
CA THR A 248 -8.36 -13.25 -17.62
C THR A 248 -7.20 -13.82 -16.81
N VAL A 249 -6.74 -15.03 -17.16
CA VAL A 249 -5.56 -15.65 -16.52
C VAL A 249 -4.32 -14.85 -16.91
N ARG A 250 -3.56 -14.41 -15.91
CA ARG A 250 -2.30 -13.65 -16.05
C ARG A 250 -1.06 -14.47 -15.67
N TYR A 251 -1.25 -15.50 -14.86
CA TYR A 251 -0.20 -16.44 -14.46
C TYR A 251 -0.81 -17.81 -14.20
N GLU A 252 -0.15 -18.86 -14.63
CA GLU A 252 -0.50 -20.25 -14.32
C GLU A 252 0.76 -21.12 -14.35
N ASP A 253 1.02 -21.85 -13.26
CA ASP A 253 2.08 -22.85 -13.12
C ASP A 253 3.46 -22.42 -13.68
N GLY A 254 3.91 -21.20 -13.34
CA GLY A 254 5.21 -20.65 -13.77
C GLY A 254 5.18 -19.87 -15.08
N THR A 255 4.06 -19.88 -15.81
CA THR A 255 3.90 -19.18 -17.08
C THR A 255 3.18 -17.83 -16.88
N PHE A 256 3.75 -16.76 -17.42
CA PHE A 256 3.14 -15.42 -17.40
C PHE A 256 2.42 -15.14 -18.72
N PHE A 257 1.17 -14.68 -18.66
CA PHE A 257 0.33 -14.28 -19.79
C PHE A 257 0.10 -12.76 -19.79
N ILE A 258 1.20 -12.00 -19.86
CA ILE A 258 1.22 -10.53 -19.73
C ILE A 258 1.65 -9.82 -21.03
N GLY A 259 1.87 -10.57 -22.12
CA GLY A 259 2.29 -10.02 -23.41
C GLY A 259 3.78 -9.68 -23.52
N GLU A 260 4.56 -9.97 -22.48
CA GLU A 260 6.00 -9.73 -22.43
C GLU A 260 6.73 -11.03 -22.03
N ASP A 261 7.89 -11.28 -22.62
CA ASP A 261 8.76 -12.38 -22.22
C ASP A 261 9.54 -11.98 -20.95
N PRO A 262 9.46 -12.74 -19.84
CA PRO A 262 10.21 -12.46 -18.62
C PRO A 262 11.71 -12.30 -18.84
N GLU A 263 12.33 -13.10 -19.67
CA GLU A 263 13.76 -13.03 -19.96
C GLU A 263 14.14 -11.69 -20.64
N GLU A 264 13.28 -11.20 -21.53
CA GLU A 264 13.47 -9.89 -22.15
C GLU A 264 13.31 -8.75 -21.12
N VAL A 265 12.36 -8.87 -20.19
CA VAL A 265 12.21 -7.92 -19.07
C VAL A 265 13.46 -7.90 -18.19
N TYR A 266 14.00 -9.08 -17.83
CA TYR A 266 15.25 -9.18 -17.06
C TYR A 266 16.43 -8.58 -17.79
N ARG A 267 16.58 -8.84 -19.08
CA ARG A 267 17.65 -8.28 -19.91
C ARG A 267 17.59 -6.75 -19.94
N ARG A 268 16.41 -6.17 -20.17
CA ARG A 268 16.20 -4.70 -20.18
C ARG A 268 16.48 -4.08 -18.81
N ALA A 269 16.01 -4.67 -17.73
CA ALA A 269 16.26 -4.19 -16.37
C ALA A 269 17.75 -4.19 -16.02
N ASN A 270 18.47 -5.29 -16.34
CA ASN A 270 19.91 -5.36 -16.10
C ASN A 270 20.71 -4.34 -16.95
N ALA A 271 20.31 -4.09 -18.19
CA ALA A 271 20.93 -3.09 -19.03
C ALA A 271 20.78 -1.66 -18.47
N ILE A 272 19.63 -1.35 -17.87
CA ILE A 272 19.39 -0.07 -17.17
C ILE A 272 20.35 0.06 -15.97
N ILE A 273 20.49 -0.97 -15.14
CA ILE A 273 21.41 -0.95 -14.00
C ILE A 273 22.87 -0.75 -14.43
N GLU A 274 23.31 -1.45 -15.49
CA GLU A 274 24.66 -1.26 -16.01
C GLU A 274 24.91 0.18 -16.52
N ARG A 275 23.93 0.77 -17.20
CA ARG A 275 24.01 2.18 -17.62
C ARG A 275 24.12 3.10 -16.40
N MET A 276 23.27 2.94 -15.38
CA MET A 276 23.31 3.77 -14.18
C MET A 276 24.65 3.67 -13.43
N ARG A 277 25.29 2.49 -13.43
CA ARG A 277 26.63 2.31 -12.83
C ARG A 277 27.73 3.02 -13.59
N GLN A 278 27.58 3.20 -14.90
CA GLN A 278 28.57 3.90 -15.75
C GLN A 278 28.41 5.43 -15.65
N GLU A 279 27.21 5.90 -15.30
CA GLU A 279 26.89 7.32 -15.18
C GLU A 279 27.11 7.85 -13.73
N ALA A 280 27.31 6.98 -12.74
CA ALA A 280 27.55 7.31 -11.33
C ALA A 280 29.04 7.48 -11.03
#